data_0d40c8b708f63e05e8562e57dba16682
#
_entry.id   0d40c8b708f63e05e8562e57dba16682
#
_cell.length_a   1.000
_cell.length_b   1.000
_cell.length_c   1.000
_cell.angle_alpha   90.00
_cell.angle_beta   90.00
_cell.angle_gamma   90.00
#
_symmetry.space_group_name_H-M   'P 1'
#
loop_
_entity.id
_entity.type
_entity.pdbx_description
1 polymer ?
#
loop_
_entity_poly.entity_id
_entity_poly.type
_entity_poly.pdbx_seq_one_letter_code
_entity_poly.pdbx_strand_id
1 'polypeptide(L)'
;MKQDDLGIKDAADGLSNSQRQWLQIGGLPPECVDDGFYLDRDGLANEMTGWTYPYHLIDFETAAVALPFHKGRRPYEQVAFQFSHHVLESDGSVRHQDEFLLAEPGVFPNYAFVRALRAALIGDQGTVMRWSHHENSILNAIKTQLLEDAAPPDDMAALIDFIDSITKGGPRAMVDLADVARRRYFHPSTHGSNSIKKVLPSVLISSDFLKAAYGQPCYGSAKGGGIPSHNFTDMLWWRRTEEGVTDPYKLLLPVTANAETPAVNQGGAATNAYLCLQFEDMPDAHRLVTEKALLRYCELDTLAMVMILQAWQHWILQVN
;
A
#
# COMPACT_ATOMS: atom_id res chain seq x y z
N MET A 1 10.93 -16.33 30.73
CA MET A 1 11.98 -16.27 29.70
C MET A 1 12.73 -14.97 29.90
N LYS A 2 14.05 -15.00 30.06
CA LYS A 2 14.87 -13.79 30.20
C LYS A 2 15.35 -13.33 28.84
N GLN A 3 15.75 -12.08 28.72
CA GLN A 3 16.28 -11.50 27.49
C GLN A 3 17.46 -12.33 26.94
N ASP A 4 18.34 -12.81 27.83
CA ASP A 4 19.49 -13.62 27.50
C ASP A 4 19.13 -14.99 26.89
N ASP A 5 17.95 -15.53 27.20
CA ASP A 5 17.47 -16.82 26.69
C ASP A 5 17.11 -16.78 25.18
N LEU A 6 16.89 -15.59 24.62
CA LEU A 6 16.48 -15.41 23.21
C LEU A 6 17.65 -15.19 22.25
N GLY A 7 18.89 -15.06 22.77
CA GLY A 7 20.06 -14.76 21.93
C GLY A 7 19.83 -13.51 21.07
N ILE A 8 19.34 -12.44 21.68
CA ILE A 8 19.04 -11.19 20.97
C ILE A 8 20.29 -10.67 20.28
N LYS A 9 20.14 -10.40 18.99
CA LYS A 9 21.19 -9.81 18.15
C LYS A 9 20.79 -8.41 17.77
N ASP A 10 21.73 -7.47 17.90
CA ASP A 10 21.53 -6.12 17.40
C ASP A 10 21.52 -6.13 15.86
N ALA A 11 20.72 -5.26 15.27
CA ALA A 11 20.82 -4.93 13.87
C ALA A 11 21.89 -3.85 13.67
N ALA A 12 22.44 -3.75 12.46
CA ALA A 12 23.32 -2.65 12.10
C ALA A 12 22.59 -1.31 12.08
N ASP A 13 21.26 -1.33 11.86
CA ASP A 13 20.39 -0.17 11.80
C ASP A 13 18.96 -0.53 12.23
N GLY A 14 18.43 0.18 13.24
CA GLY A 14 17.10 -0.01 13.80
C GLY A 14 16.90 -1.36 14.51
N LEU A 15 15.67 -1.82 14.60
CA LEU A 15 15.30 -3.06 15.28
C LEU A 15 15.62 -4.31 14.46
N SER A 16 16.32 -5.26 15.07
CA SER A 16 16.43 -6.63 14.54
C SER A 16 15.13 -7.44 14.76
N ASN A 17 14.99 -8.56 14.08
CA ASN A 17 13.86 -9.47 14.30
C ASN A 17 13.82 -10.02 15.73
N SER A 18 14.98 -10.32 16.34
CA SER A 18 15.05 -10.81 17.73
C SER A 18 14.70 -9.72 18.75
N GLN A 19 15.08 -8.46 18.49
CA GLN A 19 14.64 -7.32 19.32
C GLN A 19 13.13 -7.11 19.23
N ARG A 20 12.53 -7.20 18.03
CA ARG A 20 11.07 -7.14 17.86
C ARG A 20 10.35 -8.27 18.59
N GLN A 21 10.87 -9.49 18.54
CA GLN A 21 10.35 -10.62 19.32
C GLN A 21 10.41 -10.36 20.82
N TRP A 22 11.51 -9.75 21.29
CA TRP A 22 11.65 -9.36 22.69
C TRP A 22 10.62 -8.30 23.09
N LEU A 23 10.43 -7.25 22.28
CA LEU A 23 9.39 -6.24 22.52
C LEU A 23 7.98 -6.85 22.62
N GLN A 24 7.70 -7.89 21.86
CA GLN A 24 6.41 -8.59 21.91
C GLN A 24 6.23 -9.43 23.18
N ILE A 25 7.30 -10.03 23.71
CA ILE A 25 7.25 -10.97 24.84
C ILE A 25 7.57 -10.27 26.17
N GLY A 26 8.61 -9.46 26.16
CA GLY A 26 9.16 -8.76 27.33
C GLY A 26 8.48 -7.42 27.63
N GLY A 27 7.72 -6.91 26.66
CA GLY A 27 7.09 -5.59 26.74
C GLY A 27 7.93 -4.45 26.19
N LEU A 28 7.32 -3.28 26.16
CA LEU A 28 7.97 -2.04 25.70
C LEU A 28 9.02 -1.56 26.72
N PRO A 29 10.09 -0.87 26.27
CA PRO A 29 11.01 -0.17 27.16
C PRO A 29 10.26 0.86 28.02
N PRO A 30 10.74 1.17 29.25
CA PRO A 30 10.05 2.09 30.16
C PRO A 30 9.70 3.44 29.52
N GLU A 31 10.58 3.99 28.71
CA GLU A 31 10.40 5.25 27.98
C GLU A 31 9.32 5.21 26.87
N CYS A 32 8.89 4.03 26.46
CA CYS A 32 7.87 3.83 25.42
C CYS A 32 6.51 3.39 25.98
N VAL A 33 6.41 3.17 27.31
CA VAL A 33 5.19 2.62 27.93
C VAL A 33 4.02 3.59 27.82
N ASP A 34 4.26 4.86 28.04
CA ASP A 34 3.21 5.91 28.00
C ASP A 34 2.70 6.12 26.57
N ASP A 35 3.55 6.03 25.57
CA ASP A 35 3.18 6.09 24.15
C ASP A 35 2.41 4.82 23.71
N GLY A 36 2.66 3.69 24.35
CA GLY A 36 2.07 2.39 23.99
C GLY A 36 2.70 1.72 22.76
N PHE A 37 3.77 2.29 22.20
CA PHE A 37 4.51 1.76 21.04
C PHE A 37 5.98 2.18 21.10
N TYR A 38 6.83 1.49 20.35
CA TYR A 38 8.22 1.90 20.12
C TYR A 38 8.33 2.63 18.77
N LEU A 39 9.02 3.77 18.79
CA LEU A 39 9.39 4.51 17.58
C LEU A 39 10.85 4.99 17.71
N ASP A 40 11.71 4.57 16.79
CA ASP A 40 13.03 5.14 16.62
C ASP A 40 12.90 6.48 15.86
N ARG A 41 12.63 7.55 16.62
CA ARG A 41 12.35 8.89 16.09
C ARG A 41 13.53 9.46 15.30
N ASP A 42 14.74 9.34 15.86
CA ASP A 42 15.95 9.89 15.25
C ASP A 42 16.32 9.14 13.97
N GLY A 43 16.28 7.82 14.00
CA GLY A 43 16.52 6.99 12.83
C GLY A 43 15.51 7.24 11.71
N LEU A 44 14.23 7.40 12.07
CA LEU A 44 13.17 7.69 11.11
C LEU A 44 13.30 9.11 10.53
N ALA A 45 13.57 10.12 11.37
CA ALA A 45 13.82 11.49 10.92
C ALA A 45 15.01 11.56 9.96
N ASN A 46 16.09 10.84 10.28
CA ASN A 46 17.27 10.76 9.42
C ASN A 46 16.95 10.10 8.05
N GLU A 47 16.16 9.03 8.02
CA GLU A 47 15.71 8.44 6.75
C GLU A 47 14.88 9.42 5.91
N MET A 48 13.98 10.17 6.54
CA MET A 48 13.13 11.15 5.87
C MET A 48 13.92 12.31 5.24
N THR A 49 15.14 12.60 5.72
CA THR A 49 16.00 13.62 5.08
C THR A 49 16.41 13.27 3.66
N GLY A 50 16.43 11.98 3.32
CA GLY A 50 16.71 11.49 1.97
C GLY A 50 15.50 11.48 1.04
N TRP A 51 14.31 11.84 1.51
CA TRP A 51 13.08 11.81 0.73
C TRP A 51 12.69 13.20 0.23
N THR A 52 12.26 13.26 -1.02
CA THR A 52 11.90 14.51 -1.71
C THR A 52 10.39 14.54 -1.96
N TYR A 53 9.74 15.64 -1.59
CA TYR A 53 8.32 15.87 -1.93
C TYR A 53 8.15 16.21 -3.43
N PRO A 54 6.96 15.91 -3.99
CA PRO A 54 5.84 15.21 -3.36
C PRO A 54 6.18 13.73 -3.10
N TYR A 55 5.53 13.13 -2.08
CA TYR A 55 5.62 11.69 -1.90
C TYR A 55 4.53 11.01 -2.72
N HIS A 56 4.93 10.04 -3.54
CA HIS A 56 4.05 9.21 -4.36
C HIS A 56 3.89 7.85 -3.73
N LEU A 57 2.71 7.53 -3.24
CA LEU A 57 2.40 6.27 -2.60
C LEU A 57 1.63 5.40 -3.59
N ILE A 58 2.23 4.28 -3.99
CA ILE A 58 1.67 3.37 -4.98
C ILE A 58 1.46 1.97 -4.40
N ASP A 59 0.41 1.31 -4.85
CA ASP A 59 0.09 -0.08 -4.52
C ASP A 59 -0.45 -0.79 -5.76
N PHE A 60 -0.13 -2.09 -5.92
CA PHE A 60 -0.47 -2.88 -7.10
C PHE A 60 -1.31 -4.10 -6.75
N GLU A 61 -2.35 -4.35 -7.55
CA GLU A 61 -3.07 -5.61 -7.54
C GLU A 61 -2.69 -6.47 -8.73
N THR A 62 -2.41 -7.74 -8.45
CA THR A 62 -1.83 -8.66 -9.42
C THR A 62 -2.44 -10.05 -9.34
N ALA A 63 -2.28 -10.80 -10.42
CA ALA A 63 -2.64 -12.21 -10.48
C ALA A 63 -1.50 -13.05 -11.08
N ALA A 64 -1.34 -14.27 -10.59
CA ALA A 64 -0.45 -15.27 -11.16
C ALA A 64 -1.11 -16.64 -11.03
N VAL A 65 -1.63 -17.16 -12.12
CA VAL A 65 -2.49 -18.35 -12.13
C VAL A 65 -1.92 -19.48 -12.97
N ALA A 66 -2.32 -20.71 -12.63
CA ALA A 66 -1.86 -21.92 -13.34
C ALA A 66 -2.34 -21.97 -14.80
N LEU A 67 -3.55 -21.46 -15.07
CA LEU A 67 -4.10 -21.37 -16.43
C LEU A 67 -3.99 -19.91 -16.91
N PRO A 68 -3.13 -19.61 -17.90
CA PRO A 68 -2.97 -18.24 -18.39
C PRO A 68 -4.28 -17.67 -18.95
N PHE A 69 -4.60 -16.41 -18.59
CA PHE A 69 -5.77 -15.70 -19.16
C PHE A 69 -5.56 -15.26 -20.61
N HIS A 70 -4.30 -15.06 -20.98
CA HIS A 70 -3.96 -14.38 -22.22
C HIS A 70 -3.20 -15.34 -23.15
N LYS A 71 -3.55 -15.31 -24.43
CA LYS A 71 -2.90 -16.11 -25.46
C LYS A 71 -1.40 -15.83 -25.50
N GLY A 72 -0.59 -16.91 -25.52
CA GLY A 72 0.87 -16.83 -25.62
C GLY A 72 1.57 -16.55 -24.29
N ARG A 73 0.85 -16.45 -23.16
CA ARG A 73 1.43 -16.30 -21.84
C ARG A 73 1.65 -17.64 -21.13
N ARG A 74 2.52 -17.64 -20.12
CA ARG A 74 2.95 -18.86 -19.41
C ARG A 74 2.14 -19.06 -18.12
N PRO A 75 2.01 -20.30 -17.63
CA PRO A 75 1.50 -20.55 -16.28
C PRO A 75 2.29 -19.75 -15.23
N TYR A 76 1.57 -19.21 -14.24
CA TYR A 76 2.11 -18.40 -13.13
C TYR A 76 2.85 -17.12 -13.55
N GLU A 77 2.69 -16.69 -14.79
CA GLU A 77 3.20 -15.39 -15.24
C GLU A 77 2.45 -14.26 -14.52
N GLN A 78 3.19 -13.25 -14.09
CA GLN A 78 2.61 -12.11 -13.36
C GLN A 78 1.77 -11.25 -14.29
N VAL A 79 0.57 -10.93 -13.83
CA VAL A 79 -0.38 -10.03 -14.50
C VAL A 79 -0.69 -8.90 -13.53
N ALA A 80 -0.25 -7.68 -13.85
CA ALA A 80 -0.56 -6.48 -13.08
C ALA A 80 -1.78 -5.80 -13.71
N PHE A 81 -2.92 -5.86 -13.05
CA PHE A 81 -4.18 -5.41 -13.60
C PHE A 81 -4.67 -4.09 -13.01
N GLN A 82 -4.11 -3.67 -11.87
CA GLN A 82 -4.55 -2.48 -11.16
C GLN A 82 -3.40 -1.81 -10.39
N PHE A 83 -3.42 -0.48 -10.31
CA PHE A 83 -2.71 0.29 -9.29
C PHE A 83 -3.58 1.42 -8.76
N SER A 84 -3.23 1.88 -7.56
CA SER A 84 -3.68 3.14 -6.97
C SER A 84 -2.47 4.03 -6.66
N HIS A 85 -2.70 5.36 -6.69
CA HIS A 85 -1.65 6.34 -6.46
C HIS A 85 -2.18 7.51 -5.63
N HIS A 86 -1.62 7.69 -4.44
CA HIS A 86 -1.79 8.90 -3.63
C HIS A 86 -0.58 9.80 -3.69
N VAL A 87 -0.83 11.10 -3.54
CA VAL A 87 0.22 12.11 -3.39
C VAL A 87 0.06 12.80 -2.05
N LEU A 88 1.18 12.91 -1.32
CA LEU A 88 1.33 13.70 -0.11
C LEU A 88 2.32 14.84 -0.38
N GLU A 89 1.83 16.06 -0.28
CA GLU A 89 2.61 17.28 -0.52
C GLU A 89 3.35 17.75 0.73
N SER A 90 4.30 18.67 0.55
CA SER A 90 5.11 19.22 1.63
C SER A 90 4.30 20.08 2.61
N ASP A 91 3.15 20.62 2.20
CA ASP A 91 2.22 21.36 3.06
C ASP A 91 1.25 20.44 3.84
N GLY A 92 1.39 19.13 3.67
CA GLY A 92 0.54 18.10 4.30
C GLY A 92 -0.74 17.81 3.54
N SER A 93 -1.01 18.47 2.41
CA SER A 93 -2.16 18.16 1.58
C SER A 93 -2.04 16.78 0.93
N VAL A 94 -3.17 16.08 0.84
CA VAL A 94 -3.27 14.72 0.34
C VAL A 94 -4.31 14.66 -0.77
N ARG A 95 -4.06 13.84 -1.78
CA ARG A 95 -5.06 13.52 -2.81
C ARG A 95 -4.86 12.11 -3.36
N HIS A 96 -5.95 11.43 -3.68
CA HIS A 96 -5.92 10.30 -4.59
C HIS A 96 -5.74 10.84 -6.00
N GLN A 97 -4.54 10.67 -6.56
CA GLN A 97 -4.11 11.37 -7.78
C GLN A 97 -4.48 10.60 -9.03
N ASP A 98 -4.16 9.32 -9.06
CA ASP A 98 -4.35 8.46 -10.23
C ASP A 98 -4.73 7.03 -9.81
N GLU A 99 -5.38 6.33 -10.72
CA GLU A 99 -5.67 4.90 -10.60
C GLU A 99 -5.68 4.26 -11.99
N PHE A 100 -5.48 2.97 -12.02
CA PHE A 100 -5.58 2.16 -13.22
C PHE A 100 -6.25 0.83 -12.88
N LEU A 101 -7.20 0.42 -13.69
CA LEU A 101 -7.79 -0.92 -13.67
C LEU A 101 -8.06 -1.35 -15.10
N LEU A 102 -7.52 -2.50 -15.51
CA LEU A 102 -7.84 -3.12 -16.80
C LEU A 102 -8.31 -4.57 -16.55
N ALA A 103 -9.62 -4.74 -16.55
CA ALA A 103 -10.29 -6.02 -16.29
C ALA A 103 -11.08 -6.55 -17.50
N GLU A 104 -10.86 -6.00 -18.69
CA GLU A 104 -11.48 -6.48 -19.91
C GLU A 104 -11.03 -7.91 -20.25
N PRO A 105 -11.97 -8.86 -20.47
CA PRO A 105 -11.62 -10.25 -20.72
C PRO A 105 -10.71 -10.44 -21.94
N GLY A 106 -9.61 -11.17 -21.72
CA GLY A 106 -8.65 -11.51 -22.77
C GLY A 106 -7.65 -10.40 -23.13
N VAL A 107 -7.77 -9.19 -22.58
CA VAL A 107 -6.83 -8.09 -22.83
C VAL A 107 -5.67 -8.15 -21.83
N PHE A 108 -4.43 -8.30 -22.34
CA PHE A 108 -3.24 -8.35 -21.50
C PHE A 108 -2.89 -6.95 -20.95
N PRO A 109 -2.92 -6.74 -19.60
CA PRO A 109 -2.89 -5.40 -19.05
C PRO A 109 -1.48 -4.81 -18.85
N ASN A 110 -0.43 -5.62 -18.72
CA ASN A 110 0.86 -5.20 -18.17
C ASN A 110 1.51 -4.01 -18.88
N TYR A 111 1.43 -3.96 -20.20
CA TYR A 111 2.07 -2.85 -20.94
C TYR A 111 1.27 -1.55 -20.83
N ALA A 112 -0.07 -1.65 -20.81
CA ALA A 112 -0.95 -0.52 -20.54
C ALA A 112 -0.78 -0.03 -19.09
N PHE A 113 -0.65 -0.96 -18.15
CA PHE A 113 -0.36 -0.68 -16.73
C PHE A 113 0.92 0.14 -16.56
N VAL A 114 2.06 -0.28 -17.15
CA VAL A 114 3.33 0.45 -17.03
C VAL A 114 3.25 1.81 -17.70
N ARG A 115 2.55 1.95 -18.84
CA ARG A 115 2.33 3.26 -19.48
C ARG A 115 1.57 4.22 -18.58
N ALA A 116 0.48 3.75 -17.97
CA ALA A 116 -0.32 4.54 -17.05
C ALA A 116 0.49 4.93 -15.81
N LEU A 117 1.22 3.99 -15.20
CA LEU A 117 2.08 4.25 -14.05
C LEU A 117 3.20 5.25 -14.38
N ARG A 118 3.83 5.10 -15.55
CA ARG A 118 4.82 6.06 -16.03
C ARG A 118 4.23 7.45 -16.20
N ALA A 119 3.06 7.57 -16.79
CA ALA A 119 2.37 8.86 -16.96
C ALA A 119 2.06 9.52 -15.60
N ALA A 120 1.65 8.73 -14.60
CA ALA A 120 1.37 9.19 -13.25
C ALA A 120 2.61 9.70 -12.49
N LEU A 121 3.81 9.16 -12.77
CA LEU A 121 5.02 9.40 -11.98
C LEU A 121 6.09 10.26 -12.66
N ILE A 122 5.96 10.55 -13.96
CA ILE A 122 7.03 11.24 -14.72
C ILE A 122 7.01 12.77 -14.54
N GLY A 123 5.93 13.33 -13.97
CA GLY A 123 5.72 14.78 -13.89
C GLY A 123 6.68 15.53 -12.96
N ASP A 124 7.35 14.84 -12.05
CA ASP A 124 8.29 15.40 -11.08
C ASP A 124 9.35 14.37 -10.64
N GLN A 125 10.16 14.73 -9.63
CA GLN A 125 11.22 13.89 -9.05
C GLN A 125 10.94 13.53 -7.59
N GLY A 126 9.69 13.58 -7.16
CA GLY A 126 9.27 13.20 -5.81
C GLY A 126 9.55 11.73 -5.49
N THR A 127 9.69 11.42 -4.22
CA THR A 127 10.00 10.06 -3.77
C THR A 127 8.82 9.13 -3.99
N VAL A 128 9.06 8.01 -4.67
CA VAL A 128 8.06 6.95 -4.85
C VAL A 128 8.16 5.95 -3.70
N MET A 129 7.04 5.64 -3.09
CA MET A 129 6.94 4.78 -1.91
C MET A 129 5.95 3.64 -2.14
N ARG A 130 6.26 2.49 -1.57
CA ARG A 130 5.45 1.26 -1.63
C ARG A 130 5.43 0.58 -0.27
N TRP A 131 4.53 -0.38 -0.11
CA TRP A 131 4.52 -1.23 1.09
C TRP A 131 4.94 -2.65 0.76
N SER A 132 6.16 -3.04 1.14
CA SER A 132 6.79 -4.33 0.81
C SER A 132 7.50 -4.35 -0.55
N HIS A 133 8.07 -5.51 -0.91
CA HIS A 133 8.88 -5.68 -2.11
C HIS A 133 8.07 -6.03 -3.37
N HIS A 134 6.75 -6.17 -3.22
CA HIS A 134 5.87 -6.70 -4.27
C HIS A 134 5.96 -5.89 -5.58
N GLU A 135 5.76 -4.57 -5.52
CA GLU A 135 5.76 -3.66 -6.66
C GLU A 135 7.07 -3.72 -7.44
N ASN A 136 8.20 -3.78 -6.71
CA ASN A 136 9.52 -3.94 -7.31
C ASN A 136 9.65 -5.26 -8.08
N SER A 137 9.12 -6.35 -7.51
CA SER A 137 9.16 -7.68 -8.13
C SER A 137 8.29 -7.74 -9.38
N ILE A 138 7.09 -7.14 -9.33
CA ILE A 138 6.16 -7.08 -10.45
C ILE A 138 6.73 -6.27 -11.62
N LEU A 139 7.29 -5.10 -11.36
CA LEU A 139 7.91 -4.28 -12.41
C LEU A 139 9.07 -5.01 -13.08
N ASN A 140 9.91 -5.71 -12.34
CA ASN A 140 10.98 -6.53 -12.91
C ASN A 140 10.44 -7.73 -13.71
N ALA A 141 9.33 -8.35 -13.28
CA ALA A 141 8.67 -9.39 -14.06
C ALA A 141 8.12 -8.84 -15.39
N ILE A 142 7.50 -7.66 -15.37
CA ILE A 142 7.02 -6.99 -16.61
C ILE A 142 8.20 -6.62 -17.52
N LYS A 143 9.29 -6.14 -16.97
CA LYS A 143 10.52 -5.89 -17.77
C LYS A 143 11.00 -7.17 -18.48
N THR A 144 11.01 -8.30 -17.77
CA THR A 144 11.36 -9.60 -18.39
C THR A 144 10.39 -9.96 -19.51
N GLN A 145 9.08 -9.76 -19.29
CA GLN A 145 8.06 -10.00 -20.32
C GLN A 145 8.26 -9.14 -21.57
N LEU A 146 8.59 -7.85 -21.40
CA LEU A 146 8.90 -6.94 -22.50
C LEU A 146 10.11 -7.42 -23.31
N LEU A 147 11.17 -7.88 -22.65
CA LEU A 147 12.40 -8.35 -23.28
C LEU A 147 12.22 -9.70 -24.02
N GLU A 148 11.30 -10.55 -23.55
CA GLU A 148 11.03 -11.87 -24.13
C GLU A 148 9.88 -11.87 -25.14
N ASP A 149 9.16 -10.74 -25.30
CA ASP A 149 8.02 -10.68 -26.22
C ASP A 149 8.51 -10.72 -27.68
N ALA A 150 7.98 -11.66 -28.46
CA ALA A 150 8.32 -11.83 -29.88
C ALA A 150 7.83 -10.65 -30.75
N ALA A 151 6.85 -9.88 -30.25
CA ALA A 151 6.31 -8.70 -30.90
C ALA A 151 6.15 -7.57 -29.87
N PRO A 152 7.28 -7.04 -29.36
CA PRO A 152 7.25 -6.02 -28.32
C PRO A 152 6.59 -4.73 -28.80
N PRO A 153 6.00 -3.93 -27.91
CA PRO A 153 5.44 -2.64 -28.29
C PRO A 153 6.54 -1.64 -28.72
N ASP A 154 6.19 -0.70 -29.57
CA ASP A 154 7.13 0.30 -30.14
C ASP A 154 7.84 1.15 -29.05
N ASP A 155 7.17 1.35 -27.90
CA ASP A 155 7.69 2.10 -26.76
C ASP A 155 8.44 1.26 -25.72
N MET A 156 8.76 -0.02 -26.03
CA MET A 156 9.42 -0.96 -25.11
C MET A 156 10.63 -0.37 -24.39
N ALA A 157 11.52 0.31 -25.13
CA ALA A 157 12.73 0.90 -24.55
C ALA A 157 12.39 1.94 -23.46
N ALA A 158 11.42 2.82 -23.73
CA ALA A 158 11.00 3.85 -22.77
C ALA A 158 10.30 3.26 -21.54
N LEU A 159 9.60 2.12 -21.68
CA LEU A 159 8.99 1.42 -20.56
C LEU A 159 10.06 0.73 -19.69
N ILE A 160 11.07 0.12 -20.30
CA ILE A 160 12.20 -0.51 -19.60
C ILE A 160 13.00 0.55 -18.84
N ASP A 161 13.35 1.68 -19.48
CA ASP A 161 14.07 2.77 -18.84
C ASP A 161 13.31 3.32 -17.62
N PHE A 162 11.99 3.46 -17.73
CA PHE A 162 11.14 3.86 -16.61
C PHE A 162 11.18 2.84 -15.48
N ILE A 163 10.99 1.55 -15.78
CA ILE A 163 11.05 0.47 -14.77
C ILE A 163 12.41 0.50 -14.06
N ASP A 164 13.50 0.58 -14.81
CA ASP A 164 14.86 0.61 -14.24
C ASP A 164 15.09 1.85 -13.37
N SER A 165 14.45 2.97 -13.69
CA SER A 165 14.60 4.19 -12.91
C SER A 165 14.00 4.10 -11.50
N ILE A 166 12.88 3.38 -11.32
CA ILE A 166 12.14 3.30 -10.05
C ILE A 166 12.30 1.99 -9.29
N THR A 167 12.91 0.97 -9.91
CA THR A 167 13.20 -0.30 -9.23
C THR A 167 14.52 -0.23 -8.48
N LYS A 168 14.79 -1.27 -7.66
CA LYS A 168 15.99 -1.34 -6.81
C LYS A 168 17.28 -1.13 -7.60
N GLY A 169 18.06 -0.15 -7.19
CA GLY A 169 19.32 0.23 -7.84
C GLY A 169 19.16 1.35 -8.87
N GLY A 170 17.95 1.74 -9.20
CA GLY A 170 17.66 2.89 -10.06
C GLY A 170 17.83 4.23 -9.33
N PRO A 171 17.94 5.33 -10.08
CA PRO A 171 18.17 6.66 -9.51
C PRO A 171 16.98 7.19 -8.68
N ARG A 172 15.78 6.69 -8.91
CA ARG A 172 14.54 7.02 -8.18
C ARG A 172 13.94 5.75 -7.57
N ALA A 173 14.81 4.86 -7.04
CA ALA A 173 14.37 3.58 -6.47
C ALA A 173 13.31 3.80 -5.38
N MET A 174 12.23 3.03 -5.46
CA MET A 174 11.11 3.11 -4.51
C MET A 174 11.54 2.83 -3.08
N VAL A 175 11.09 3.65 -2.14
CA VAL A 175 11.23 3.41 -0.70
C VAL A 175 10.25 2.32 -0.25
N ASP A 176 10.75 1.34 0.49
CA ASP A 176 9.95 0.27 1.09
C ASP A 176 9.52 0.64 2.51
N LEU A 177 8.30 1.16 2.66
CA LEU A 177 7.76 1.58 3.95
C LEU A 177 7.55 0.42 4.93
N ALA A 178 7.36 -0.82 4.45
CA ALA A 178 7.29 -1.98 5.32
C ALA A 178 8.65 -2.28 5.97
N ASP A 179 9.76 -2.05 5.24
CA ASP A 179 11.11 -2.19 5.80
C ASP A 179 11.42 -1.06 6.79
N VAL A 180 10.99 0.18 6.48
CA VAL A 180 11.08 1.31 7.43
C VAL A 180 10.30 0.99 8.70
N ALA A 181 9.03 0.55 8.59
CA ALA A 181 8.21 0.14 9.72
C ALA A 181 8.89 -0.97 10.54
N ARG A 182 9.46 -1.97 9.86
CA ARG A 182 10.18 -3.07 10.51
C ARG A 182 11.37 -2.58 11.34
N ARG A 183 12.12 -1.61 10.87
CA ARG A 183 13.31 -1.08 11.56
C ARG A 183 12.99 -0.05 12.62
N ARG A 184 11.96 0.80 12.39
CA ARG A 184 11.73 2.02 13.18
C ARG A 184 10.51 1.98 14.08
N TYR A 185 9.54 1.11 13.80
CA TYR A 185 8.25 1.10 14.52
C TYR A 185 7.89 -0.29 15.03
N PHE A 186 7.37 -0.35 16.25
CA PHE A 186 6.78 -1.56 16.80
C PHE A 186 5.59 -1.19 17.71
N HIS A 187 4.48 -1.90 17.54
CA HIS A 187 3.32 -1.80 18.41
C HIS A 187 2.87 -3.21 18.81
N PRO A 188 2.58 -3.48 20.11
CA PRO A 188 2.19 -4.81 20.58
C PRO A 188 0.99 -5.41 19.87
N SER A 189 -0.01 -4.60 19.47
CA SER A 189 -1.21 -5.07 18.78
C SER A 189 -0.95 -5.60 17.37
N THR A 190 0.23 -5.38 16.80
CA THR A 190 0.61 -5.95 15.49
C THR A 190 0.96 -7.43 15.57
N HIS A 191 1.19 -7.95 16.79
CA HIS A 191 1.68 -9.31 17.05
C HIS A 191 2.94 -9.65 16.23
N GLY A 192 3.84 -8.66 16.07
CA GLY A 192 5.09 -8.79 15.32
C GLY A 192 4.96 -8.69 13.80
N SER A 193 3.74 -8.57 13.26
CA SER A 193 3.50 -8.40 11.82
C SER A 193 3.83 -6.98 11.35
N ASN A 194 4.41 -6.87 10.14
CA ASN A 194 4.62 -5.61 9.43
C ASN A 194 3.65 -5.44 8.24
N SER A 195 2.61 -6.26 8.15
CA SER A 195 1.55 -6.05 7.16
C SER A 195 0.87 -4.70 7.41
N ILE A 196 0.62 -3.95 6.34
CA ILE A 196 -0.09 -2.66 6.41
C ILE A 196 -1.42 -2.77 7.15
N LYS A 197 -2.13 -3.89 6.99
CA LYS A 197 -3.40 -4.23 7.67
C LYS A 197 -3.27 -4.47 9.18
N LYS A 198 -2.06 -4.54 9.69
CA LYS A 198 -1.75 -4.59 11.13
C LYS A 198 -1.14 -3.29 11.62
N VAL A 199 -0.31 -2.68 10.81
CA VAL A 199 0.36 -1.41 11.15
C VAL A 199 -0.64 -0.25 11.16
N LEU A 200 -1.48 -0.09 10.13
CA LEU A 200 -2.46 1.01 10.08
C LEU A 200 -3.40 1.02 11.30
N PRO A 201 -4.09 -0.07 11.69
CA PRO A 201 -4.92 -0.05 12.89
C PRO A 201 -4.15 0.33 14.16
N SER A 202 -2.90 -0.14 14.31
CA SER A 202 -2.07 0.16 15.47
C SER A 202 -1.69 1.66 15.54
N VAL A 203 -1.40 2.25 14.39
CA VAL A 203 -1.10 3.70 14.28
C VAL A 203 -2.36 4.53 14.55
N LEU A 204 -3.52 4.12 14.04
CA LEU A 204 -4.81 4.77 14.31
C LEU A 204 -5.21 4.73 15.79
N ILE A 205 -4.87 3.67 16.51
CA ILE A 205 -5.10 3.57 17.96
C ILE A 205 -4.27 4.62 18.71
N SER A 206 -3.04 4.86 18.30
CA SER A 206 -2.04 5.65 19.03
C SER A 206 -2.00 7.12 18.61
N SER A 207 -2.45 7.48 17.39
CA SER A 207 -2.33 8.83 16.84
C SER A 207 -3.58 9.67 17.06
N ASP A 208 -3.55 10.63 17.99
CA ASP A 208 -4.64 11.59 18.17
C ASP A 208 -4.79 12.54 16.97
N PHE A 209 -3.69 12.82 16.29
CA PHE A 209 -3.72 13.54 15.01
C PHE A 209 -4.60 12.83 13.97
N LEU A 210 -4.36 11.53 13.74
CA LEU A 210 -5.17 10.77 12.78
C LEU A 210 -6.63 10.62 13.21
N LYS A 211 -6.89 10.46 14.53
CA LYS A 211 -8.26 10.41 15.06
C LYS A 211 -9.01 11.70 14.77
N ALA A 212 -8.35 12.86 14.93
CA ALA A 212 -8.96 14.16 14.62
C ALA A 212 -9.16 14.35 13.11
N ALA A 213 -8.16 14.02 12.29
CA ALA A 213 -8.20 14.22 10.83
C ALA A 213 -9.18 13.26 10.15
N TYR A 214 -9.11 11.96 10.44
CA TYR A 214 -9.87 10.90 9.76
C TYR A 214 -11.11 10.42 10.52
N GLY A 215 -11.37 10.98 11.69
CA GLY A 215 -12.61 10.81 12.45
C GLY A 215 -13.74 11.71 11.99
N GLN A 216 -13.53 12.49 10.95
CA GLN A 216 -14.53 13.34 10.28
C GLN A 216 -14.76 12.84 8.85
N PRO A 217 -15.92 13.13 8.23
CA PRO A 217 -16.22 12.73 6.87
C PRO A 217 -15.47 13.64 5.88
N CYS A 218 -14.13 13.56 5.89
CA CYS A 218 -13.26 14.41 5.08
C CYS A 218 -12.79 13.74 3.78
N TYR A 219 -12.74 12.41 3.74
CA TYR A 219 -12.19 11.70 2.58
C TYR A 219 -13.24 11.53 1.47
N GLY A 220 -12.91 11.99 0.26
CA GLY A 220 -13.87 12.10 -0.84
C GLY A 220 -14.87 13.24 -0.66
N SER A 221 -14.61 14.20 0.26
CA SER A 221 -15.52 15.29 0.50
C SER A 221 -15.27 16.47 -0.44
N ALA A 222 -16.34 17.01 -1.01
CA ALA A 222 -16.30 18.24 -1.80
C ALA A 222 -16.26 19.52 -0.94
N LYS A 223 -16.34 19.40 0.40
CA LYS A 223 -16.27 20.53 1.33
C LYS A 223 -14.83 21.00 1.47
N GLY A 224 -14.64 22.29 1.74
CA GLY A 224 -13.31 22.87 1.94
C GLY A 224 -12.53 22.11 3.03
N GLY A 225 -11.28 21.72 2.73
CA GLY A 225 -10.44 20.89 3.57
C GLY A 225 -10.68 19.38 3.43
N GLY A 226 -11.52 18.94 2.50
CA GLY A 226 -11.67 17.54 2.15
C GLY A 226 -10.49 16.99 1.37
N ILE A 227 -10.25 15.69 1.50
CA ILE A 227 -9.22 14.95 0.74
C ILE A 227 -9.86 14.39 -0.52
N PRO A 228 -9.42 14.79 -1.72
CA PRO A 228 -9.98 14.26 -2.97
C PRO A 228 -9.80 12.74 -3.09
N SER A 229 -10.84 12.06 -3.54
CA SER A 229 -10.90 10.63 -3.79
C SER A 229 -11.69 10.35 -5.06
N HIS A 230 -11.30 9.31 -5.81
CA HIS A 230 -12.04 8.86 -6.98
C HIS A 230 -13.20 7.92 -6.61
N ASN A 231 -13.06 7.14 -5.52
CA ASN A 231 -13.97 6.02 -5.25
C ASN A 231 -14.78 6.15 -3.95
N PHE A 232 -14.50 7.19 -3.15
CA PHE A 232 -15.20 7.43 -1.88
C PHE A 232 -15.86 8.80 -1.85
N THR A 233 -16.89 8.92 -1.03
CA THR A 233 -17.61 10.17 -0.78
C THR A 233 -17.86 10.31 0.70
N ASP A 234 -17.45 11.45 1.28
CA ASP A 234 -17.63 11.79 2.71
C ASP A 234 -17.27 10.62 3.66
N MET A 235 -16.18 9.90 3.36
CA MET A 235 -15.77 8.73 4.12
C MET A 235 -15.05 9.15 5.41
N LEU A 236 -15.33 8.39 6.46
CA LEU A 236 -14.75 8.51 7.79
C LEU A 236 -13.99 7.22 8.09
N TRP A 237 -12.69 7.33 8.31
CA TRP A 237 -11.81 6.17 8.46
C TRP A 237 -11.52 5.78 9.90
N TRP A 238 -11.75 6.67 10.87
CA TRP A 238 -11.61 6.35 12.27
C TRP A 238 -12.97 6.35 12.97
N ARG A 239 -13.29 5.25 13.62
CA ARG A 239 -14.49 5.11 14.48
C ARG A 239 -14.11 4.38 15.74
N ARG A 240 -14.62 4.84 16.87
CA ARG A 240 -14.57 4.11 18.13
C ARG A 240 -15.82 3.24 18.25
N THR A 241 -15.62 1.98 18.60
CA THR A 241 -16.69 1.02 18.92
C THR A 241 -16.51 0.54 20.36
N GLU A 242 -17.46 -0.22 20.86
CA GLU A 242 -17.35 -0.88 22.18
C GLU A 242 -16.16 -1.85 22.23
N GLU A 243 -15.78 -2.44 21.10
CA GLU A 243 -14.65 -3.38 20.96
C GLU A 243 -13.30 -2.69 20.72
N GLY A 244 -13.27 -1.35 20.60
CA GLY A 244 -12.06 -0.58 20.31
C GLY A 244 -12.16 0.28 19.05
N VAL A 245 -11.06 0.38 18.30
CA VAL A 245 -11.01 1.12 17.02
C VAL A 245 -11.38 0.19 15.86
N THR A 246 -12.29 0.63 14.99
CA THR A 246 -12.64 -0.14 13.80
C THR A 246 -11.47 -0.19 12.83
N ASP A 247 -11.13 -1.39 12.38
CA ASP A 247 -10.18 -1.62 11.30
C ASP A 247 -10.73 -1.01 9.99
N PRO A 248 -10.02 -0.06 9.34
CA PRO A 248 -10.47 0.57 8.09
C PRO A 248 -10.85 -0.43 6.98
N TYR A 249 -10.17 -1.55 6.89
CA TYR A 249 -10.49 -2.60 5.90
C TYR A 249 -11.85 -3.26 6.13
N LYS A 250 -12.37 -3.25 7.37
CA LYS A 250 -13.72 -3.71 7.69
C LYS A 250 -14.80 -2.68 7.33
N LEU A 251 -14.42 -1.44 7.05
CA LEU A 251 -15.35 -0.41 6.56
C LEU A 251 -15.57 -0.50 5.04
N LEU A 252 -14.76 -1.27 4.32
CA LEU A 252 -15.01 -1.61 2.93
C LEU A 252 -16.24 -2.54 2.90
N LEU A 253 -17.33 -2.02 2.34
CA LEU A 253 -18.54 -2.82 2.18
C LEU A 253 -18.23 -4.04 1.31
N PRO A 254 -18.80 -5.22 1.63
CA PRO A 254 -18.76 -6.35 0.71
C PRO A 254 -19.34 -5.92 -0.64
N VAL A 255 -18.76 -6.37 -1.72
CA VAL A 255 -19.36 -6.25 -3.05
C VAL A 255 -20.53 -7.23 -3.08
N THR A 256 -21.67 -6.81 -2.59
CA THR A 256 -22.88 -7.63 -2.60
C THR A 256 -23.81 -7.16 -3.68
N ALA A 257 -23.68 -7.74 -4.86
CA ALA A 257 -24.85 -7.90 -5.72
C ALA A 257 -25.56 -9.24 -5.41
N ASN A 258 -24.85 -10.25 -4.91
CA ASN A 258 -25.38 -11.53 -4.39
C ASN A 258 -24.48 -12.01 -3.25
N ALA A 259 -25.02 -12.84 -2.34
CA ALA A 259 -24.32 -13.43 -1.20
C ALA A 259 -23.12 -14.34 -1.57
N GLU A 260 -22.84 -14.53 -2.86
CA GLU A 260 -21.80 -15.39 -3.39
C GLU A 260 -20.51 -14.62 -3.77
N THR A 261 -20.55 -13.27 -3.84
CA THR A 261 -19.35 -12.49 -4.21
C THR A 261 -18.58 -12.15 -2.93
N PRO A 262 -17.35 -12.63 -2.75
CA PRO A 262 -16.56 -12.33 -1.56
C PRO A 262 -16.25 -10.84 -1.45
N ALA A 263 -16.24 -10.32 -0.22
CA ALA A 263 -15.79 -8.95 0.05
C ALA A 263 -14.33 -8.79 -0.38
N VAL A 264 -14.03 -7.76 -1.15
CA VAL A 264 -12.63 -7.42 -1.50
C VAL A 264 -12.05 -6.59 -0.36
N ASN A 265 -11.43 -7.28 0.60
CA ASN A 265 -10.74 -6.69 1.75
C ASN A 265 -9.39 -7.36 2.06
N GLN A 266 -8.93 -8.21 1.15
CA GLN A 266 -7.65 -8.93 1.21
C GLN A 266 -7.13 -9.14 -0.22
N GLY A 267 -5.81 -9.18 -0.42
CA GLY A 267 -5.21 -9.37 -1.75
C GLY A 267 -5.67 -10.66 -2.47
N GLY A 268 -5.87 -11.77 -1.75
CA GLY A 268 -6.44 -12.98 -2.34
C GLY A 268 -7.87 -12.81 -2.83
N ALA A 269 -8.69 -11.97 -2.18
CA ALA A 269 -10.03 -11.64 -2.66
C ALA A 269 -9.99 -10.72 -3.89
N ALA A 270 -9.04 -9.80 -3.97
CA ALA A 270 -8.83 -8.96 -5.16
C ALA A 270 -8.44 -9.81 -6.38
N THR A 271 -7.48 -10.73 -6.21
CA THR A 271 -7.13 -11.69 -7.25
C THR A 271 -8.35 -12.50 -7.71
N ASN A 272 -9.14 -13.07 -6.79
CA ASN A 272 -10.34 -13.83 -7.13
C ASN A 272 -11.39 -12.98 -7.86
N ALA A 273 -11.62 -11.74 -7.42
CA ALA A 273 -12.53 -10.81 -8.09
C ALA A 273 -12.10 -10.53 -9.54
N TYR A 274 -10.79 -10.33 -9.76
CA TYR A 274 -10.24 -10.18 -11.10
C TYR A 274 -10.43 -11.45 -11.94
N LEU A 275 -10.24 -12.65 -11.37
CA LEU A 275 -10.48 -13.92 -12.03
C LEU A 275 -11.93 -14.06 -12.49
N CYS A 276 -12.90 -13.73 -11.64
CA CYS A 276 -14.32 -13.74 -11.99
C CYS A 276 -14.60 -12.79 -13.16
N LEU A 277 -14.01 -11.59 -13.16
CA LEU A 277 -14.12 -10.63 -14.27
C LEU A 277 -13.55 -11.14 -15.58
N GLN A 278 -12.57 -12.04 -15.56
CA GLN A 278 -11.96 -12.62 -16.75
C GLN A 278 -12.71 -13.83 -17.30
N PHE A 279 -13.30 -14.67 -16.44
CA PHE A 279 -13.79 -16.00 -16.83
C PHE A 279 -15.30 -16.19 -16.72
N GLU A 280 -15.98 -15.36 -15.93
CA GLU A 280 -17.42 -15.54 -15.73
C GLU A 280 -18.22 -14.66 -16.68
N ASP A 281 -19.30 -15.23 -17.23
CA ASP A 281 -20.34 -14.47 -17.92
C ASP A 281 -21.16 -13.71 -16.88
N MET A 282 -20.77 -12.47 -16.64
CA MET A 282 -21.26 -11.65 -15.54
C MET A 282 -22.10 -10.50 -16.11
N PRO A 283 -23.29 -10.23 -15.56
CA PRO A 283 -24.06 -9.03 -15.92
C PRO A 283 -23.27 -7.74 -15.69
N ASP A 284 -23.43 -6.75 -16.57
CA ASP A 284 -22.70 -5.47 -16.51
C ASP A 284 -22.79 -4.79 -15.13
N ALA A 285 -23.97 -4.84 -14.49
CA ALA A 285 -24.15 -4.30 -13.17
C ALA A 285 -23.26 -4.97 -12.10
N HIS A 286 -23.06 -6.29 -12.19
CA HIS A 286 -22.18 -7.02 -11.28
C HIS A 286 -20.72 -6.72 -11.58
N ARG A 287 -20.35 -6.64 -12.88
CA ARG A 287 -19.01 -6.24 -13.32
C ARG A 287 -18.62 -4.88 -12.72
N LEU A 288 -19.46 -3.86 -12.90
CA LEU A 288 -19.23 -2.51 -12.37
C LEU A 288 -19.07 -2.48 -10.83
N VAL A 289 -19.87 -3.26 -10.11
CA VAL A 289 -19.77 -3.37 -8.64
C VAL A 289 -18.44 -4.02 -8.25
N THR A 290 -18.01 -5.05 -8.94
CA THR A 290 -16.75 -5.76 -8.69
C THR A 290 -15.53 -4.85 -9.00
N GLU A 291 -15.54 -4.16 -10.13
CA GLU A 291 -14.51 -3.18 -10.51
C GLU A 291 -14.41 -2.06 -9.46
N LYS A 292 -15.55 -1.50 -9.05
CA LYS A 292 -15.58 -0.47 -8.00
C LYS A 292 -15.03 -0.97 -6.67
N ALA A 293 -15.24 -2.21 -6.30
CA ALA A 293 -14.68 -2.76 -5.07
C ALA A 293 -13.17 -2.96 -5.17
N LEU A 294 -12.65 -3.39 -6.32
CA LEU A 294 -11.23 -3.45 -6.58
C LEU A 294 -10.58 -2.06 -6.47
N LEU A 295 -11.17 -1.04 -7.11
CA LEU A 295 -10.67 0.34 -7.04
C LEU A 295 -10.64 0.84 -5.59
N ARG A 296 -11.72 0.67 -4.83
CA ARG A 296 -11.80 1.10 -3.42
C ARG A 296 -10.81 0.38 -2.51
N TYR A 297 -10.56 -0.89 -2.76
CA TYR A 297 -9.61 -1.66 -1.97
C TYR A 297 -8.17 -1.16 -2.17
N CYS A 298 -7.70 -1.06 -3.40
CA CYS A 298 -6.37 -0.57 -3.73
C CYS A 298 -6.16 0.91 -3.32
N GLU A 299 -7.21 1.76 -3.44
CA GLU A 299 -7.17 3.14 -2.95
C GLU A 299 -6.96 3.20 -1.43
N LEU A 300 -7.58 2.29 -0.66
CA LEU A 300 -7.35 2.24 0.79
C LEU A 300 -5.91 1.81 1.13
N ASP A 301 -5.30 0.90 0.37
CA ASP A 301 -3.92 0.48 0.63
C ASP A 301 -2.94 1.65 0.46
N THR A 302 -3.09 2.49 -0.57
CA THR A 302 -2.27 3.70 -0.72
C THR A 302 -2.60 4.79 0.30
N LEU A 303 -3.87 4.99 0.66
CA LEU A 303 -4.25 5.90 1.75
C LEU A 303 -3.71 5.45 3.11
N ALA A 304 -3.65 4.16 3.35
CA ALA A 304 -3.07 3.60 4.58
C ALA A 304 -1.60 3.99 4.74
N MET A 305 -0.82 3.98 3.67
CA MET A 305 0.56 4.48 3.67
C MET A 305 0.62 5.97 4.01
N VAL A 306 -0.27 6.79 3.43
CA VAL A 306 -0.38 8.22 3.76
C VAL A 306 -0.62 8.43 5.25
N MET A 307 -1.63 7.76 5.82
CA MET A 307 -1.96 7.89 7.24
C MET A 307 -0.78 7.51 8.14
N ILE A 308 -0.09 6.42 7.82
CA ILE A 308 1.09 5.96 8.59
C ILE A 308 2.20 7.02 8.55
N LEU A 309 2.52 7.55 7.36
CA LEU A 309 3.52 8.60 7.20
C LEU A 309 3.16 9.88 7.95
N GLN A 310 1.91 10.33 7.86
CA GLN A 310 1.44 11.51 8.58
C GLN A 310 1.56 11.34 10.10
N ALA A 311 1.24 10.16 10.64
CA ALA A 311 1.42 9.89 12.05
C ALA A 311 2.91 9.89 12.45
N TRP A 312 3.76 9.25 11.67
CA TRP A 312 5.21 9.25 11.91
C TRP A 312 5.80 10.65 11.89
N GLN A 313 5.46 11.47 10.90
CA GLN A 313 5.87 12.87 10.82
C GLN A 313 5.41 13.66 12.05
N HIS A 314 4.15 13.48 12.45
CA HIS A 314 3.60 14.15 13.62
C HIS A 314 4.34 13.76 14.91
N TRP A 315 4.62 12.47 15.11
CA TRP A 315 5.34 11.99 16.29
C TRP A 315 6.81 12.42 16.34
N ILE A 316 7.48 12.59 15.19
CA ILE A 316 8.84 13.16 15.14
C ILE A 316 8.82 14.61 15.59
N LEU A 317 7.83 15.40 15.21
CA LEU A 317 7.73 16.83 15.52
C LEU A 317 7.33 17.12 16.98
N GLN A 318 6.73 16.18 17.70
CA GLN A 318 6.26 16.36 19.07
C GLN A 318 7.37 16.32 20.13
N VAL A 319 8.61 16.09 19.77
CA VAL A 319 9.77 15.95 20.71
C VAL A 319 10.52 17.27 20.96
N ASN A 320 9.99 18.39 20.48
CA ASN A 320 10.59 19.73 20.70
C ASN A 320 9.89 20.51 21.82
#